data_50f278e4e958bdbdb6179cfb556f902e
#
_entry.id   50f278e4e958bdbdb6179cfb556f902e
#
_cell.length_a   1.000
_cell.length_b   1.000
_cell.length_c   1.000
_cell.angle_alpha   90.00
_cell.angle_beta   90.00
_cell.angle_gamma   90.00
#
_symmetry.space_group_name_H-M   'P 1'
#
loop_
_entity.id
_entity.type
_entity.pdbx_description
1 polymer ?
#
loop_
_entity_poly.entity_id
_entity_poly.type
_entity_poly.pdbx_seq_one_letter_code
_entity_poly.pdbx_strand_id
1 'polypeptide(L)'
;MTEEHNNKLGYVMASVFLVVLISFMLFSHYRGNENKKYRKTFKGETIGLTLRIKQAGKSHFLRYCFYSGGKKILGGASIVDYNLVNKFYKVKYDLDNPEKGHYIILKEELKPDSISLVNAGFTKVKYYRYDAGVTCKYIENLKWK
;
A
#
# COMPACT_ATOMS: atom_id res chain seq x y z
N MET A 1 -39.31 -11.73 -42.05
CA MET A 1 -39.09 -10.31 -41.67
C MET A 1 -38.61 -10.12 -40.24
N THR A 2 -38.86 -11.02 -39.30
CA THR A 2 -38.51 -10.88 -37.87
C THR A 2 -37.06 -11.26 -37.54
N GLU A 3 -36.44 -12.22 -38.22
CA GLU A 3 -35.07 -12.67 -37.92
C GLU A 3 -33.99 -11.67 -38.30
N GLU A 4 -34.14 -10.99 -39.40
CA GLU A 4 -33.16 -9.99 -39.89
C GLU A 4 -33.13 -8.75 -38.97
N HIS A 5 -34.26 -8.39 -38.41
CA HIS A 5 -34.36 -7.27 -37.48
C HIS A 5 -33.71 -7.59 -36.09
N ASN A 6 -33.88 -8.82 -35.61
CA ASN A 6 -33.26 -9.31 -34.38
C ASN A 6 -31.74 -9.40 -34.51
N ASN A 7 -31.22 -9.80 -35.67
CA ASN A 7 -29.79 -9.86 -35.93
C ASN A 7 -29.16 -8.45 -35.95
N LYS A 8 -29.81 -7.47 -36.58
CA LYS A 8 -29.35 -6.08 -36.60
C LYS A 8 -29.34 -5.48 -35.21
N LEU A 9 -30.34 -5.74 -34.40
CA LEU A 9 -30.39 -5.29 -32.99
C LEU A 9 -29.26 -5.93 -32.19
N GLY A 10 -28.97 -7.20 -32.36
CA GLY A 10 -27.85 -7.92 -31.73
C GLY A 10 -26.50 -7.29 -32.07
N TYR A 11 -26.23 -6.94 -33.32
CA TYR A 11 -24.98 -6.27 -33.68
C TYR A 11 -24.85 -4.86 -33.09
N VAL A 12 -25.93 -4.10 -33.02
CA VAL A 12 -25.96 -2.78 -32.41
C VAL A 12 -25.64 -2.89 -30.91
N MET A 13 -26.29 -3.83 -30.21
CA MET A 13 -26.04 -4.04 -28.78
C MET A 13 -24.59 -4.50 -28.52
N ALA A 14 -24.06 -5.39 -29.36
CA ALA A 14 -22.67 -5.84 -29.23
C ALA A 14 -21.67 -4.69 -29.48
N SER A 15 -21.92 -3.82 -30.43
CA SER A 15 -21.07 -2.67 -30.73
C SER A 15 -21.08 -1.65 -29.60
N VAL A 16 -22.24 -1.36 -29.01
CA VAL A 16 -22.37 -0.47 -27.86
C VAL A 16 -21.61 -1.04 -26.65
N PHE A 17 -21.76 -2.34 -26.38
CA PHE A 17 -21.05 -3.00 -25.29
C PHE A 17 -19.53 -2.93 -25.47
N LEU A 18 -19.05 -3.13 -26.68
CA LEU A 18 -17.62 -3.06 -27.01
C LEU A 18 -17.06 -1.64 -26.80
N VAL A 19 -17.80 -0.59 -27.20
CA VAL A 19 -17.42 0.80 -26.96
C VAL A 19 -17.34 1.12 -25.46
N VAL A 20 -18.29 0.63 -24.66
CA VAL A 20 -18.28 0.80 -23.20
C VAL A 20 -17.06 0.12 -22.57
N LEU A 21 -16.73 -1.11 -23.00
CA LEU A 21 -15.53 -1.82 -22.51
C LEU A 21 -14.25 -1.07 -22.84
N ILE A 22 -14.09 -0.59 -24.08
CA ILE A 22 -12.91 0.18 -24.50
C ILE A 22 -12.80 1.46 -23.67
N SER A 23 -13.89 2.18 -23.49
CA SER A 23 -13.93 3.41 -22.69
C SER A 23 -13.52 3.14 -21.23
N PHE A 24 -13.98 2.05 -20.66
CA PHE A 24 -13.61 1.65 -19.30
C PHE A 24 -12.13 1.27 -19.19
N MET A 25 -11.57 0.57 -20.18
CA MET A 25 -10.14 0.25 -20.22
C MET A 25 -9.27 1.51 -20.31
N LEU A 26 -9.63 2.44 -21.18
CA LEU A 26 -8.92 3.72 -21.36
C LEU A 26 -8.97 4.55 -20.07
N PHE A 27 -10.13 4.64 -19.42
CA PHE A 27 -10.30 5.36 -18.17
C PHE A 27 -9.47 4.74 -17.03
N SER A 28 -9.46 3.42 -16.93
CA SER A 28 -8.65 2.70 -15.94
C SER A 28 -7.15 2.93 -16.15
N HIS A 29 -6.70 2.90 -17.40
CA HIS A 29 -5.31 3.17 -17.75
C HIS A 29 -4.90 4.61 -17.44
N TYR A 30 -5.76 5.57 -17.76
CA TYR A 30 -5.53 6.98 -17.44
C TYR A 30 -5.38 7.21 -15.93
N ARG A 31 -6.30 6.68 -15.12
CA ARG A 31 -6.23 6.76 -13.65
C ARG A 31 -4.95 6.14 -13.08
N GLY A 32 -4.53 5.00 -13.63
CA GLY A 32 -3.28 4.35 -13.23
C GLY A 32 -2.04 5.23 -13.45
N ASN A 33 -2.01 5.96 -14.57
CA ASN A 33 -0.91 6.87 -14.89
C ASN A 33 -0.89 8.10 -13.99
N GLU A 34 -2.03 8.68 -13.67
CA GLU A 34 -2.14 9.82 -12.75
C GLU A 34 -1.64 9.44 -11.36
N ASN A 35 -2.03 8.28 -10.84
CA ASN A 35 -1.54 7.77 -9.57
C ASN A 35 -0.01 7.56 -9.55
N LYS A 36 0.57 7.08 -10.65
CA LYS A 36 2.03 6.93 -10.77
C LYS A 36 2.74 8.29 -10.78
N LYS A 37 2.19 9.29 -11.47
CA LYS A 37 2.71 10.65 -11.47
C LYS A 37 2.64 11.27 -10.08
N TYR A 38 1.50 11.14 -9.41
CA TYR A 38 1.30 11.64 -8.05
C TYR A 38 2.30 11.01 -7.06
N ARG A 39 2.54 9.70 -7.13
CA ARG A 39 3.55 9.06 -6.28
C ARG A 39 4.97 9.57 -6.49
N LYS A 40 5.30 10.07 -7.68
CA LYS A 40 6.62 10.67 -7.96
C LYS A 40 6.82 12.02 -7.28
N THR A 41 5.76 12.70 -6.89
CA THR A 41 5.83 13.98 -6.16
C THR A 41 6.13 13.83 -4.67
N PHE A 42 6.08 12.61 -4.14
CA PHE A 42 6.32 12.35 -2.72
C PHE A 42 7.79 12.58 -2.36
N LYS A 43 8.02 13.62 -1.57
CA LYS A 43 9.36 14.02 -1.11
C LYS A 43 9.68 13.54 0.29
N GLY A 44 8.65 13.20 1.10
CA GLY A 44 8.83 12.66 2.44
C GLY A 44 9.34 11.22 2.41
N GLU A 45 10.36 10.92 3.19
CA GLU A 45 10.87 9.56 3.40
C GLU A 45 11.00 9.28 4.88
N THR A 46 10.61 8.08 5.30
CA THR A 46 10.75 7.63 6.68
C THR A 46 10.83 6.09 6.74
N ILE A 47 11.04 5.58 7.93
CA ILE A 47 11.00 4.16 8.22
C ILE A 47 9.57 3.75 8.51
N GLY A 48 9.11 2.66 7.93
CA GLY A 48 7.82 2.03 8.23
C GLY A 48 8.00 0.62 8.74
N LEU A 49 7.10 0.20 9.63
CA LEU A 49 7.04 -1.13 10.18
C LEU A 49 5.86 -1.89 9.61
N THR A 50 6.08 -3.04 9.02
CA THR A 50 5.03 -3.96 8.61
C THR A 50 4.48 -4.70 9.82
N LEU A 51 3.15 -4.79 9.93
CA LEU A 51 2.48 -5.28 11.14
C LEU A 51 1.91 -6.69 10.96
N ARG A 52 0.96 -6.83 10.05
CA ARG A 52 0.24 -8.08 9.83
C ARG A 52 -0.44 -8.07 8.47
N ILE A 53 -0.80 -9.24 7.99
CA ILE A 53 -1.72 -9.38 6.86
C ILE A 53 -3.15 -9.28 7.39
N LYS A 54 -3.94 -8.39 6.79
CA LYS A 54 -5.35 -8.22 7.09
C LYS A 54 -6.18 -8.61 5.89
N GLN A 55 -7.24 -9.36 6.15
CA GLN A 55 -8.27 -9.65 5.16
C GLN A 55 -9.37 -8.59 5.22
N ALA A 56 -9.79 -8.11 4.07
CA ALA A 56 -10.95 -7.24 3.91
C ALA A 56 -11.79 -7.76 2.74
N GLY A 57 -12.90 -8.40 3.05
CA GLY A 57 -13.69 -9.13 2.07
C GLY A 57 -12.88 -10.25 1.41
N LYS A 58 -12.78 -10.20 0.08
CA LYS A 58 -11.98 -11.16 -0.72
C LYS A 58 -10.52 -10.74 -0.90
N SER A 59 -10.15 -9.55 -0.45
CA SER A 59 -8.80 -9.00 -0.64
C SER A 59 -7.98 -9.12 0.64
N HIS A 60 -6.72 -9.43 0.48
CA HIS A 60 -5.73 -9.45 1.55
C HIS A 60 -4.70 -8.35 1.31
N PHE A 61 -4.22 -7.72 2.36
CA PHE A 61 -3.20 -6.70 2.27
C PHE A 61 -2.30 -6.68 3.50
N LEU A 62 -1.04 -6.38 3.27
CA LEU A 62 -0.05 -6.18 4.31
C LEU A 62 -0.24 -4.81 4.95
N ARG A 63 -0.57 -4.79 6.24
CA ARG A 63 -0.67 -3.54 7.01
C ARG A 63 0.71 -3.09 7.46
N TYR A 64 0.96 -1.79 7.38
CA TYR A 64 2.15 -1.16 7.92
C TYR A 64 1.83 0.13 8.63
N CYS A 65 2.76 0.61 9.44
CA CYS A 65 2.67 1.92 10.06
C CYS A 65 3.97 2.69 9.90
N PHE A 66 3.86 3.99 9.95
CA PHE A 66 4.98 4.93 10.02
C PHE A 66 4.55 6.17 10.82
N TYR A 67 5.50 7.02 11.15
CA TYR A 67 5.23 8.27 11.85
C TYR A 67 5.57 9.47 10.97
N SER A 68 4.73 10.49 11.02
CA SER A 68 4.96 11.79 10.42
C SER A 68 4.42 12.87 11.34
N GLY A 69 5.24 13.88 11.66
CA GLY A 69 4.84 14.94 12.59
C GLY A 69 4.43 14.45 13.97
N GLY A 70 5.03 13.35 14.47
CA GLY A 70 4.67 12.75 15.76
C GLY A 70 3.38 11.91 15.75
N LYS A 71 2.67 11.84 14.60
CA LYS A 71 1.44 11.09 14.45
C LYS A 71 1.70 9.73 13.79
N LYS A 72 1.13 8.67 14.33
CA LYS A 72 1.16 7.34 13.73
C LYS A 72 0.16 7.23 12.60
N ILE A 73 0.64 6.85 11.43
CA ILE A 73 -0.16 6.67 10.22
C ILE A 73 -0.16 5.18 9.84
N LEU A 74 -1.31 4.68 9.46
CA LEU A 74 -1.50 3.29 9.04
C LEU A 74 -1.74 3.21 7.54
N GLY A 75 -1.04 2.28 6.90
CA GLY A 75 -1.19 2.00 5.48
C GLY A 75 -1.43 0.54 5.17
N GLY A 76 -1.70 0.26 3.90
CA GLY A 76 -1.84 -1.09 3.38
C GLY A 76 -1.18 -1.24 2.01
N ALA A 77 -0.49 -2.36 1.79
CA ALA A 77 0.06 -2.75 0.50
C ALA A 77 -0.63 -4.02 0.01
N SER A 78 -1.03 -4.05 -1.25
CA SER A 78 -1.71 -5.20 -1.87
C SER A 78 -0.74 -6.34 -2.16
N ILE A 79 -0.06 -6.81 -1.13
CA ILE A 79 0.89 -7.92 -1.17
C ILE A 79 0.57 -8.86 -0.02
N VAL A 80 0.57 -10.16 -0.30
CA VAL A 80 0.31 -11.21 0.67
C VAL A 80 1.56 -12.08 0.77
N ASP A 81 2.50 -11.65 1.61
CA ASP A 81 3.67 -12.41 1.94
C ASP A 81 3.95 -12.29 3.45
N TYR A 82 3.84 -13.41 4.16
CA TYR A 82 4.05 -13.47 5.61
C TYR A 82 5.51 -13.21 6.01
N ASN A 83 6.45 -13.44 5.09
CA ASN A 83 7.87 -13.16 5.33
C ASN A 83 8.16 -11.65 5.44
N LEU A 84 7.25 -10.81 5.01
CA LEU A 84 7.36 -9.35 5.08
C LEU A 84 6.83 -8.78 6.40
N VAL A 85 6.23 -9.59 7.27
CA VAL A 85 5.63 -9.13 8.53
C VAL A 85 6.69 -8.88 9.59
N ASN A 86 6.48 -7.86 10.43
CA ASN A 86 7.38 -7.43 11.51
C ASN A 86 8.78 -7.02 11.03
N LYS A 87 8.85 -6.37 9.87
CA LYS A 87 10.08 -5.88 9.27
C LYS A 87 9.99 -4.41 8.95
N PHE A 88 11.15 -3.77 8.88
CA PHE A 88 11.24 -2.36 8.56
C PHE A 88 11.53 -2.15 7.09
N TYR A 89 10.83 -1.19 6.49
CA TYR A 89 10.98 -0.80 5.09
C TYR A 89 10.91 0.71 4.93
N LYS A 90 11.40 1.20 3.82
CA LYS A 90 11.27 2.62 3.47
C LYS A 90 9.83 2.94 3.09
N VAL A 91 9.31 4.04 3.64
CA VAL A 91 8.02 4.62 3.26
C VAL A 91 8.25 5.98 2.62
N LYS A 92 7.63 6.21 1.47
CA LYS A 92 7.54 7.53 0.85
C LYS A 92 6.15 8.09 1.06
N TYR A 93 6.09 9.39 1.34
CA TYR A 93 4.83 10.05 1.61
C TYR A 93 4.81 11.49 1.12
N ASP A 94 3.60 11.99 0.92
CA ASP A 94 3.32 13.38 0.62
C ASP A 94 3.46 14.21 1.90
N LEU A 95 4.32 15.23 1.88
CA LEU A 95 4.55 16.09 3.04
C LEU A 95 3.31 16.89 3.43
N ASP A 96 2.50 17.26 2.45
CA ASP A 96 1.28 18.05 2.68
C ASP A 96 0.11 17.18 3.16
N ASN A 97 0.07 15.91 2.74
CA ASN A 97 -1.01 15.00 3.12
C ASN A 97 -0.51 13.56 3.36
N PRO A 98 0.26 13.33 4.42
CA PRO A 98 0.85 12.03 4.68
C PRO A 98 -0.16 10.91 4.99
N GLU A 99 -1.39 11.25 5.38
CA GLU A 99 -2.43 10.26 5.68
C GLU A 99 -3.02 9.61 4.42
N LYS A 100 -3.11 10.36 3.32
CA LYS A 100 -3.68 9.88 2.05
C LYS A 100 -2.62 9.54 1.01
N GLY A 101 -1.52 10.28 1.00
CA GLY A 101 -0.43 10.14 0.04
C GLY A 101 0.77 9.42 0.65
N HIS A 102 0.79 8.10 0.63
CA HIS A 102 1.95 7.34 1.07
C HIS A 102 1.99 5.93 0.45
N TYR A 103 3.18 5.34 0.38
CA TYR A 103 3.37 3.94 0.02
C TYR A 103 4.66 3.38 0.62
N ILE A 104 4.68 2.08 0.84
CA ILE A 104 5.84 1.34 1.34
C ILE A 104 6.62 0.70 0.19
N ILE A 105 7.95 0.72 0.29
CA ILE A 105 8.88 0.12 -0.67
C ILE A 105 9.42 -1.17 -0.08
N LEU A 106 8.88 -2.31 -0.51
CA LEU A 106 9.20 -3.64 0.04
C LEU A 106 10.38 -4.34 -0.64
N LYS A 107 11.17 -3.61 -1.45
CA LYS A 107 12.29 -4.20 -2.19
C LYS A 107 13.47 -4.58 -1.30
N GLU A 108 13.73 -3.77 -0.28
CA GLU A 108 14.89 -3.89 0.57
C GLU A 108 14.49 -3.74 2.04
N GLU A 109 14.77 -4.74 2.83
CA GLU A 109 14.54 -4.73 4.27
C GLU A 109 15.56 -3.80 4.94
N LEU A 110 15.08 -2.87 5.73
CA LEU A 110 15.92 -2.00 6.54
C LEU A 110 16.24 -2.68 7.87
N LYS A 111 17.46 -2.43 8.36
CA LYS A 111 17.90 -2.82 9.71
C LYS A 111 18.28 -1.57 10.51
N PRO A 112 17.30 -0.72 10.85
CA PRO A 112 17.58 0.53 11.52
C PRO A 112 18.11 0.29 12.94
N ASP A 113 19.05 1.13 13.34
CA ASP A 113 19.49 1.20 14.74
C ASP A 113 18.46 1.95 15.60
N SER A 114 18.68 1.96 16.91
CA SER A 114 17.76 2.63 17.86
C SER A 114 17.65 4.13 17.62
N ILE A 115 18.71 4.77 17.19
CA ILE A 115 18.73 6.22 16.92
C ILE A 115 17.87 6.54 15.71
N SER A 116 18.06 5.80 14.61
CA SER A 116 17.27 5.95 13.39
C SER A 116 15.78 5.75 13.63
N LEU A 117 15.43 4.82 14.52
CA LEU A 117 14.02 4.55 14.83
C LEU A 117 13.40 5.64 15.71
N VAL A 118 14.12 6.12 16.72
CA VAL A 118 13.66 7.26 17.51
C VAL A 118 13.46 8.48 16.61
N ASN A 119 14.39 8.75 15.70
CA ASN A 119 14.26 9.83 14.72
C ASN A 119 13.09 9.65 13.76
N ALA A 120 12.76 8.41 13.43
CA ALA A 120 11.57 8.07 12.63
C ALA A 120 10.25 8.10 13.43
N GLY A 121 10.30 8.43 14.73
CA GLY A 121 9.13 8.58 15.61
C GLY A 121 8.76 7.33 16.41
N PHE A 122 9.51 6.24 16.29
CA PHE A 122 9.27 5.02 17.06
C PHE A 122 9.83 5.13 18.49
N THR A 123 9.41 6.14 19.26
CA THR A 123 9.95 6.45 20.60
C THR A 123 9.39 5.57 21.71
N LYS A 124 8.30 4.86 21.49
CA LYS A 124 7.60 4.04 22.51
C LYS A 124 7.71 2.55 22.23
N VAL A 125 8.82 2.12 21.73
CA VAL A 125 8.98 0.77 21.21
C VAL A 125 10.10 0.03 21.89
N LYS A 126 9.89 -1.26 22.08
CA LYS A 126 10.90 -2.19 22.57
C LYS A 126 11.53 -2.93 21.41
N TYR A 127 12.82 -3.04 21.48
CA TYR A 127 13.58 -3.88 20.60
C TYR A 127 13.78 -5.25 21.18
N TYR A 128 13.64 -6.27 20.33
CA TYR A 128 14.28 -7.54 20.61
C TYR A 128 15.22 -7.90 19.50
N ARG A 129 16.34 -8.42 19.90
CA ARG A 129 17.18 -9.14 19.01
C ARG A 129 16.78 -10.60 19.10
N TYR A 130 16.44 -11.21 17.98
CA TYR A 130 16.25 -12.64 17.94
C TYR A 130 17.57 -13.33 17.79
N ASP A 131 17.69 -14.42 18.51
CA ASP A 131 18.83 -15.32 18.50
C ASP A 131 19.10 -15.99 17.17
N ALA A 132 18.15 -16.12 16.30
CA ALA A 132 18.37 -16.49 14.92
C ALA A 132 19.38 -15.57 14.20
N GLY A 133 19.99 -14.67 14.97
CA GLY A 133 21.17 -13.92 14.59
C GLY A 133 20.90 -12.79 13.65
N VAL A 134 19.66 -12.53 13.32
CA VAL A 134 19.42 -11.77 12.12
C VAL A 134 18.41 -10.66 12.26
N THR A 135 17.54 -10.69 13.24
CA THR A 135 16.44 -9.72 13.27
C THR A 135 16.28 -9.06 14.61
N CYS A 136 16.53 -7.76 14.66
CA CYS A 136 15.94 -6.94 15.69
C CYS A 136 14.43 -6.96 15.49
N LYS A 137 13.73 -7.60 16.35
CA LYS A 137 12.29 -7.50 16.41
C LYS A 137 11.93 -6.30 17.23
N TYR A 138 11.18 -5.50 16.59
CA TYR A 138 10.59 -4.36 17.21
C TYR A 138 9.26 -4.75 17.80
N ILE A 139 9.09 -4.49 19.08
CA ILE A 139 7.80 -4.60 19.73
C ILE A 139 7.39 -3.22 20.18
N GLU A 140 6.36 -2.73 19.54
CA GLU A 140 5.65 -1.61 20.07
C GLU A 140 4.99 -2.04 21.39
N ASN A 141 5.23 -1.31 22.47
CA ASN A 141 4.42 -1.39 23.67
C ASN A 141 3.02 -0.85 23.34
N LEU A 142 2.29 -1.60 22.56
CA LEU A 142 0.87 -1.39 22.47
C LEU A 142 0.28 -1.86 23.79
N LYS A 143 0.00 -0.92 24.67
CA LYS A 143 -1.05 -1.14 25.66
C LYS A 143 -2.34 -1.32 24.86
N TRP A 144 -2.62 -2.52 24.47
CA TRP A 144 -3.97 -2.89 24.09
C TRP A 144 -4.78 -2.86 25.38
N LYS A 145 -5.44 -1.75 25.60
CA LYS A 145 -6.60 -1.68 26.47
C LYS A 145 -7.82 -1.68 25.60
#